data_79d37c36a2ae4827691042f0f48afb7b
#
_entry.id   79d37c36a2ae4827691042f0f48afb7b
#
_cell.length_a   1.000
_cell.length_b   1.000
_cell.length_c   1.000
_cell.angle_alpha   90.00
_cell.angle_beta   90.00
_cell.angle_gamma   90.00
#
_symmetry.space_group_name_H-M   'P 1'
#
loop_
_entity.id
_entity.type
_entity.pdbx_description
1 polymer ?
#
loop_
_entity_poly.entity_id
_entity_poly.type
_entity_poly.pdbx_seq_one_letter_code
_entity_poly.pdbx_strand_id
1 'polypeptide(L)'
;MNYGEYVQAIQDYTANTDATFVASIPTFVQSAEYRIYSAVKLPAKSFYSYAAVTPNNRFLSMPSTFLDVQQLARLPVGGAGAHEFLLQKDITFIRECWPDPADAGPPKVYGMLDANTLMLGPTPDAAYRMEMQYTAYPESIVTAGNTWLGDFQFNALLYGALVEAYTFMKGDEDMIKQYASLLSDAVAQLKQYTEIDVRSSTYRHAKAPE
;
A
#
# COMPACT_ATOMS: atom_id res chain seq x y z
N MET A 1 16.91 -10.69 -4.17
CA MET A 1 18.12 -9.87 -3.87
C MET A 1 17.86 -9.06 -2.61
N ASN A 2 18.81 -9.04 -1.68
CA ASN A 2 18.77 -8.18 -0.50
C ASN A 2 19.34 -6.78 -0.81
N TYR A 3 19.17 -5.83 0.12
CA TYR A 3 19.61 -4.45 -0.10
C TYR A 3 21.12 -4.32 -0.36
N GLY A 4 21.96 -5.09 0.34
CA GLY A 4 23.42 -5.07 0.14
C GLY A 4 23.82 -5.54 -1.27
N GLU A 5 23.14 -6.55 -1.80
CA GLU A 5 23.34 -7.02 -3.18
C GLU A 5 22.92 -5.97 -4.22
N TYR A 6 21.85 -5.18 -3.96
CA TYR A 6 21.48 -4.05 -4.82
C TYR A 6 22.55 -2.96 -4.82
N VAL A 7 23.07 -2.60 -3.65
CA VAL A 7 24.15 -1.59 -3.54
C VAL A 7 25.35 -2.03 -4.38
N GLN A 8 25.77 -3.29 -4.24
CA GLN A 8 26.91 -3.81 -5.00
C GLN A 8 26.60 -3.85 -6.51
N ALA A 9 25.43 -4.34 -6.90
CA ALA A 9 25.05 -4.39 -8.30
C ALA A 9 25.01 -2.98 -8.94
N ILE A 10 24.44 -1.98 -8.27
CA ILE A 10 24.40 -0.60 -8.78
C ILE A 10 25.82 -0.06 -8.97
N GLN A 11 26.74 -0.29 -8.03
CA GLN A 11 28.15 0.10 -8.15
C GLN A 11 28.82 -0.59 -9.34
N ASP A 12 28.62 -1.89 -9.51
CA ASP A 12 29.20 -2.67 -10.60
C ASP A 12 28.69 -2.22 -11.98
N TYR A 13 27.37 -1.98 -12.11
CA TYR A 13 26.77 -1.52 -13.36
C TYR A 13 27.18 -0.09 -13.74
N THR A 14 27.43 0.76 -12.75
CA THR A 14 27.82 2.16 -12.98
C THR A 14 29.33 2.37 -12.96
N ALA A 15 30.10 1.33 -12.57
CA ALA A 15 31.55 1.41 -12.31
C ALA A 15 31.92 2.61 -11.41
N ASN A 16 31.05 2.96 -10.45
CA ASN A 16 31.21 4.12 -9.59
C ASN A 16 31.14 3.73 -8.11
N THR A 17 32.22 4.02 -7.39
CA THR A 17 32.38 3.74 -5.95
C THR A 17 32.62 5.01 -5.13
N ASP A 18 32.37 6.19 -5.71
CA ASP A 18 32.52 7.46 -5.01
C ASP A 18 31.61 7.53 -3.78
N ALA A 19 32.12 8.04 -2.67
CA ALA A 19 31.40 8.09 -1.41
C ALA A 19 30.07 8.86 -1.50
N THR A 20 30.04 9.94 -2.30
CA THR A 20 28.82 10.73 -2.54
C THR A 20 27.77 9.97 -3.35
N PHE A 21 28.22 9.19 -4.33
CA PHE A 21 27.35 8.32 -5.13
C PHE A 21 26.78 7.20 -4.27
N VAL A 22 27.63 6.50 -3.54
CA VAL A 22 27.22 5.40 -2.64
C VAL A 22 26.23 5.87 -1.58
N ALA A 23 26.45 7.05 -0.98
CA ALA A 23 25.52 7.66 -0.03
C ALA A 23 24.15 8.02 -0.65
N SER A 24 24.07 8.16 -1.98
CA SER A 24 22.83 8.48 -2.69
C SER A 24 22.06 7.22 -3.16
N ILE A 25 22.67 6.04 -3.16
CA ILE A 25 22.03 4.78 -3.60
C ILE A 25 20.71 4.50 -2.87
N PRO A 26 20.57 4.71 -1.53
CA PRO A 26 19.29 4.54 -0.85
C PRO A 26 18.16 5.36 -1.48
N THR A 27 18.43 6.59 -1.88
CA THR A 27 17.46 7.47 -2.53
C THR A 27 17.06 6.94 -3.92
N PHE A 28 18.02 6.42 -4.70
CA PHE A 28 17.74 5.83 -6.01
C PHE A 28 16.80 4.62 -5.89
N VAL A 29 17.11 3.75 -4.93
CA VAL A 29 16.30 2.55 -4.68
C VAL A 29 14.89 2.92 -4.20
N GLN A 30 14.75 3.85 -3.26
CA GLN A 30 13.45 4.32 -2.78
C GLN A 30 12.62 5.00 -3.88
N SER A 31 13.25 5.80 -4.75
CA SER A 31 12.59 6.41 -5.90
C SER A 31 12.06 5.36 -6.88
N ALA A 32 12.85 4.32 -7.15
CA ALA A 32 12.45 3.21 -7.99
C ALA A 32 11.28 2.42 -7.38
N GLU A 33 11.33 2.09 -6.09
CA GLU A 33 10.24 1.45 -5.36
C GLU A 33 8.94 2.25 -5.48
N TYR A 34 9.00 3.55 -5.18
CA TYR A 34 7.84 4.44 -5.27
C TYR A 34 7.24 4.45 -6.68
N ARG A 35 8.07 4.53 -7.71
CA ARG A 35 7.64 4.49 -9.12
C ARG A 35 6.95 3.18 -9.48
N ILE A 36 7.51 2.04 -9.06
CA ILE A 36 6.93 0.72 -9.30
C ILE A 36 5.61 0.57 -8.52
N TYR A 37 5.59 0.90 -7.23
CA TYR A 37 4.38 0.81 -6.40
C TYR A 37 3.27 1.75 -6.86
N SER A 38 3.58 2.89 -7.44
CA SER A 38 2.57 3.78 -8.03
C SER A 38 1.97 3.22 -9.32
N ALA A 39 2.78 2.48 -10.10
CA ALA A 39 2.37 1.97 -11.41
C ALA A 39 1.57 0.66 -11.34
N VAL A 40 1.72 -0.14 -10.27
CA VAL A 40 1.18 -1.51 -10.18
C VAL A 40 0.42 -1.72 -8.87
N LYS A 41 -0.72 -2.41 -8.95
CA LYS A 41 -1.48 -2.88 -7.77
C LYS A 41 -0.89 -4.22 -7.34
N LEU A 42 0.01 -4.21 -6.37
CA LEU A 42 0.65 -5.42 -5.87
C LEU A 42 -0.06 -5.97 -4.63
N PRO A 43 -0.14 -7.31 -4.44
CA PRO A 43 -0.65 -7.92 -3.21
C PRO A 43 0.13 -7.46 -1.97
N ALA A 44 1.44 -7.22 -2.12
CA ALA A 44 2.32 -6.70 -1.07
C ALA A 44 1.89 -5.34 -0.49
N LYS A 45 0.96 -4.62 -1.15
CA LYS A 45 0.40 -3.34 -0.68
C LYS A 45 -0.86 -3.51 0.17
N SER A 46 -1.37 -4.73 0.35
CA SER A 46 -2.57 -5.00 1.13
C SER A 46 -2.21 -5.40 2.56
N PHE A 47 -2.68 -4.64 3.53
CA PHE A 47 -2.38 -4.80 4.94
C PHE A 47 -3.66 -4.97 5.74
N TYR A 48 -3.55 -5.62 6.90
CA TYR A 48 -4.63 -5.78 7.86
C TYR A 48 -4.26 -5.09 9.17
N SER A 49 -5.21 -4.41 9.75
CA SER A 49 -5.07 -3.75 11.05
C SER A 49 -6.32 -3.97 11.90
N TYR A 50 -6.11 -4.09 13.20
CA TYR A 50 -7.18 -4.17 14.18
C TYR A 50 -7.08 -3.00 15.13
N ALA A 51 -8.20 -2.34 15.40
CA ALA A 51 -8.29 -1.25 16.35
C ALA A 51 -9.59 -1.36 17.16
N ALA A 52 -9.59 -0.90 18.40
CA ALA A 52 -10.81 -0.70 19.15
C ALA A 52 -11.27 0.76 19.00
N VAL A 53 -12.55 0.96 18.70
CA VAL A 53 -13.14 2.30 18.72
C VAL A 53 -13.46 2.71 20.15
N THR A 54 -13.33 3.99 20.44
CA THR A 54 -13.69 4.54 21.74
C THR A 54 -15.20 4.87 21.74
N PRO A 55 -15.97 4.44 22.75
CA PRO A 55 -17.38 4.82 22.87
C PRO A 55 -17.55 6.34 22.84
N ASN A 56 -18.62 6.80 22.22
CA ASN A 56 -18.96 8.21 22.02
C ASN A 56 -17.93 9.00 21.17
N ASN A 57 -17.01 8.32 20.48
CA ASN A 57 -16.10 8.94 19.54
C ASN A 57 -16.35 8.36 18.12
N ARG A 58 -16.83 9.20 17.22
CA ARG A 58 -17.12 8.83 15.83
C ARG A 58 -15.88 8.81 14.92
N PHE A 59 -14.71 9.18 15.43
CA PHE A 59 -13.49 9.28 14.64
C PHE A 59 -12.57 8.08 14.89
N LEU A 60 -12.10 7.47 13.80
CA LEU A 60 -11.14 6.37 13.81
C LEU A 60 -9.87 6.81 13.09
N SER A 61 -8.76 6.85 13.85
CA SER A 61 -7.46 7.20 13.29
C SER A 61 -6.88 6.06 12.47
N MET A 62 -6.24 6.40 11.35
CA MET A 62 -5.62 5.49 10.42
C MET A 62 -4.11 5.39 10.66
N PRO A 63 -3.44 4.29 10.23
CA PRO A 63 -1.99 4.21 10.21
C PRO A 63 -1.38 5.30 9.32
N SER A 64 -0.19 5.81 9.68
CA SER A 64 0.49 6.89 8.94
C SER A 64 0.88 6.53 7.50
N THR A 65 1.01 5.24 7.20
CA THR A 65 1.34 4.72 5.86
C THR A 65 0.12 4.42 5.00
N PHE A 66 -1.08 4.70 5.53
CA PHE A 66 -2.36 4.44 4.87
C PHE A 66 -2.51 5.19 3.54
N LEU A 67 -3.05 4.53 2.54
CA LEU A 67 -3.40 5.11 1.24
C LEU A 67 -4.90 5.03 0.95
N ASP A 68 -5.51 3.85 1.16
CA ASP A 68 -6.92 3.63 0.84
C ASP A 68 -7.50 2.46 1.63
N VAL A 69 -8.78 2.55 2.02
CA VAL A 69 -9.52 1.47 2.68
C VAL A 69 -10.07 0.53 1.60
N GLN A 70 -9.71 -0.74 1.68
CA GLN A 70 -10.33 -1.77 0.85
C GLN A 70 -11.60 -2.30 1.52
N GLN A 71 -11.55 -2.48 2.85
CA GLN A 71 -12.64 -3.05 3.62
C GLN A 71 -12.52 -2.66 5.09
N LEU A 72 -13.65 -2.32 5.71
CA LEU A 72 -13.76 -2.09 7.14
C LEU A 72 -14.89 -2.95 7.70
N ALA A 73 -14.59 -3.72 8.72
CA ALA A 73 -15.56 -4.59 9.39
C ALA A 73 -15.58 -4.36 10.90
N ARG A 74 -16.74 -4.46 11.48
CA ARG A 74 -16.96 -4.54 12.92
C ARG A 74 -16.97 -6.00 13.34
N LEU A 75 -16.12 -6.35 14.31
CA LEU A 75 -16.12 -7.67 14.89
C LEU A 75 -17.20 -7.76 16.00
N PRO A 76 -17.80 -8.94 16.19
CA PRO A 76 -18.77 -9.14 17.25
C PRO A 76 -18.12 -8.97 18.63
N VAL A 77 -18.90 -8.48 19.60
CA VAL A 77 -18.49 -8.37 20.99
C VAL A 77 -18.21 -9.79 21.54
N GLY A 78 -17.01 -10.00 22.09
CA GLY A 78 -16.59 -11.33 22.58
C GLY A 78 -15.87 -12.20 21.53
N GLY A 79 -15.71 -11.73 20.27
CA GLY A 79 -14.87 -12.36 19.26
C GLY A 79 -15.48 -13.56 18.53
N ALA A 80 -16.68 -13.98 18.89
CA ALA A 80 -17.41 -15.07 18.22
C ALA A 80 -18.64 -14.51 17.49
N GLY A 81 -18.79 -14.83 16.19
CA GLY A 81 -19.90 -14.39 15.36
C GLY A 81 -19.48 -13.84 13.99
N ALA A 82 -20.44 -13.44 13.19
CA ALA A 82 -20.19 -12.90 11.85
C ALA A 82 -19.59 -11.50 11.91
N HIS A 83 -18.62 -11.24 11.04
CA HIS A 83 -18.11 -9.89 10.83
C HIS A 83 -19.17 -9.05 10.11
N GLU A 84 -19.41 -7.85 10.59
CA GLU A 84 -20.32 -6.91 9.96
C GLU A 84 -19.52 -5.87 9.17
N PHE A 85 -19.61 -5.94 7.85
CA PHE A 85 -18.91 -5.04 6.95
C PHE A 85 -19.60 -3.69 6.88
N LEU A 86 -18.84 -2.62 7.10
CA LEU A 86 -19.32 -1.25 7.00
C LEU A 86 -19.31 -0.79 5.54
N LEU A 87 -20.32 -0.03 5.16
CA LEU A 87 -20.41 0.57 3.83
C LEU A 87 -19.67 1.91 3.80
N GLN A 88 -18.85 2.11 2.76
CA GLN A 88 -18.26 3.42 2.51
C GLN A 88 -19.31 4.39 2.00
N LYS A 89 -19.37 5.57 2.60
CA LYS A 89 -20.30 6.65 2.25
C LYS A 89 -19.56 7.99 2.28
N ASP A 90 -20.13 8.97 1.59
CA ASP A 90 -19.65 10.35 1.69
C ASP A 90 -19.88 10.92 3.11
N ILE A 91 -18.99 11.83 3.52
CA ILE A 91 -19.09 12.49 4.83
C ILE A 91 -20.40 13.28 4.97
N THR A 92 -20.88 13.89 3.89
CA THR A 92 -22.13 14.64 3.87
C THR A 92 -23.31 13.73 4.21
N PHE A 93 -23.35 12.53 3.60
CA PHE A 93 -24.36 11.53 3.91
C PHE A 93 -24.34 11.13 5.40
N ILE A 94 -23.16 10.91 5.99
CA ILE A 94 -23.06 10.53 7.40
C ILE A 94 -23.56 11.66 8.30
N ARG A 95 -23.22 12.91 7.98
CA ARG A 95 -23.67 14.08 8.74
C ARG A 95 -25.16 14.36 8.60
N GLU A 96 -25.76 14.06 7.45
CA GLU A 96 -27.21 14.18 7.23
C GLU A 96 -27.99 13.10 7.98
N CYS A 97 -27.50 11.85 7.96
CA CYS A 97 -28.18 10.74 8.65
C CYS A 97 -28.02 10.79 10.18
N TRP A 98 -26.87 11.26 10.66
CA TRP A 98 -26.55 11.37 12.11
C TRP A 98 -25.97 12.75 12.41
N PRO A 99 -26.81 13.80 12.37
CA PRO A 99 -26.37 15.18 12.60
C PRO A 99 -25.89 15.39 14.04
N ASP A 100 -26.54 14.73 15.00
CA ASP A 100 -26.14 14.80 16.41
C ASP A 100 -25.05 13.74 16.70
N PRO A 101 -23.85 14.13 17.15
CA PRO A 101 -22.84 13.18 17.60
C PRO A 101 -23.28 12.31 18.80
N ALA A 102 -24.33 12.72 19.52
CA ALA A 102 -24.89 11.94 20.63
C ALA A 102 -25.76 10.76 20.16
N ASP A 103 -26.16 10.72 18.88
CA ASP A 103 -26.84 9.57 18.30
C ASP A 103 -25.84 8.39 18.21
N ALA A 104 -25.82 7.59 19.26
CA ALA A 104 -24.91 6.49 19.42
C ALA A 104 -25.55 5.15 19.05
N GLY A 105 -24.76 4.25 18.49
CA GLY A 105 -25.16 2.90 18.12
C GLY A 105 -24.03 2.13 17.45
N PRO A 106 -24.26 0.86 17.07
CA PRO A 106 -23.27 0.09 16.35
C PRO A 106 -22.99 0.71 14.97
N PRO A 107 -21.72 1.05 14.66
CA PRO A 107 -21.35 1.64 13.37
C PRO A 107 -21.75 0.75 12.18
N LYS A 108 -22.34 1.34 11.15
CA LYS A 108 -22.79 0.66 9.90
C LYS A 108 -22.15 1.22 8.65
N VAL A 109 -21.71 2.49 8.71
CA VAL A 109 -21.08 3.18 7.59
C VAL A 109 -19.83 3.91 8.04
N TYR A 110 -18.96 4.19 7.10
CA TYR A 110 -17.77 5.02 7.32
C TYR A 110 -17.53 5.93 6.13
N GLY A 111 -16.85 7.04 6.37
CA GLY A 111 -16.40 7.96 5.34
C GLY A 111 -15.05 8.55 5.67
N MET A 112 -14.33 8.98 4.64
CA MET A 112 -13.03 9.61 4.76
C MET A 112 -13.21 11.05 5.18
N LEU A 113 -12.77 11.43 6.38
CA LEU A 113 -12.82 12.81 6.86
C LEU A 113 -11.61 13.61 6.40
N ASP A 114 -10.43 13.03 6.56
CA ASP A 114 -9.14 13.54 6.09
C ASP A 114 -8.20 12.37 5.75
N ALA A 115 -6.94 12.67 5.40
CA ALA A 115 -5.97 11.67 4.97
C ALA A 115 -5.70 10.56 6.01
N ASN A 116 -5.95 10.83 7.30
CA ASN A 116 -5.60 9.93 8.41
C ASN A 116 -6.76 9.62 9.34
N THR A 117 -8.00 10.06 9.00
CA THR A 117 -9.15 9.91 9.89
C THR A 117 -10.39 9.47 9.13
N LEU A 118 -11.01 8.39 9.60
CA LEU A 118 -12.35 7.97 9.17
C LEU A 118 -13.40 8.50 10.15
N MET A 119 -14.55 8.87 9.60
CA MET A 119 -15.77 9.15 10.36
C MET A 119 -16.69 7.95 10.30
N LEU A 120 -17.17 7.50 11.44
CA LEU A 120 -18.11 6.40 11.58
C LEU A 120 -19.54 6.92 11.73
N GLY A 121 -20.50 6.17 11.25
CA GLY A 121 -21.93 6.45 11.44
C GLY A 121 -22.72 5.18 11.72
N PRO A 122 -23.62 5.20 12.75
CA PRO A 122 -23.72 6.14 13.87
C PRO A 122 -22.45 6.21 14.75
N THR A 123 -22.44 7.13 15.72
CA THR A 123 -21.37 7.22 16.72
C THR A 123 -21.30 5.91 17.54
N PRO A 124 -20.14 5.27 17.72
CA PRO A 124 -20.05 4.03 18.48
C PRO A 124 -20.58 4.18 19.92
N ASP A 125 -21.50 3.33 20.33
CA ASP A 125 -22.04 3.24 21.71
C ASP A 125 -21.22 2.34 22.64
N ALA A 126 -20.33 1.52 22.08
CA ALA A 126 -19.47 0.61 22.81
C ALA A 126 -18.07 0.52 22.15
N ALA A 127 -17.13 -0.10 22.88
CA ALA A 127 -15.78 -0.36 22.38
C ALA A 127 -15.77 -1.55 21.41
N TYR A 128 -16.25 -1.34 20.20
CA TYR A 128 -16.20 -2.35 19.15
C TYR A 128 -14.78 -2.54 18.65
N ARG A 129 -14.41 -3.78 18.40
CA ARG A 129 -13.18 -4.11 17.67
C ARG A 129 -13.45 -3.99 16.18
N MET A 130 -12.64 -3.21 15.50
CA MET A 130 -12.70 -3.01 14.05
C MET A 130 -11.54 -3.75 13.40
N GLU A 131 -11.84 -4.40 12.27
CA GLU A 131 -10.86 -4.97 11.37
C GLU A 131 -10.84 -4.15 10.09
N MET A 132 -9.68 -3.72 9.68
CA MET A 132 -9.49 -2.94 8.47
C MET A 132 -8.50 -3.62 7.55
N GLN A 133 -8.93 -3.83 6.31
CA GLN A 133 -8.04 -4.14 5.20
C GLN A 133 -7.80 -2.85 4.41
N TYR A 134 -6.54 -2.49 4.22
CA TYR A 134 -6.17 -1.23 3.60
C TYR A 134 -4.95 -1.39 2.69
N THR A 135 -4.80 -0.44 1.78
CA THR A 135 -3.61 -0.33 0.94
C THR A 135 -2.63 0.65 1.58
N ALA A 136 -1.37 0.27 1.62
CA ALA A 136 -0.26 1.13 2.04
C ALA A 136 0.97 0.87 1.18
N TYR A 137 1.93 1.79 1.18
CA TYR A 137 3.24 1.47 0.64
C TYR A 137 3.96 0.49 1.58
N PRO A 138 4.51 -0.62 1.04
CA PRO A 138 5.36 -1.51 1.83
C PRO A 138 6.59 -0.76 2.37
N GLU A 139 7.17 -1.28 3.42
CA GLU A 139 8.45 -0.79 3.91
C GLU A 139 9.52 -0.93 2.82
N SER A 140 10.39 0.10 2.70
CA SER A 140 11.46 0.09 1.71
C SER A 140 12.48 -1.01 2.01
N ILE A 141 13.04 -1.62 0.95
CA ILE A 141 14.14 -2.59 1.06
C ILE A 141 15.35 -1.99 1.75
N VAL A 142 15.52 -0.67 1.71
CA VAL A 142 16.61 0.05 2.38
C VAL A 142 16.54 -0.12 3.89
N THR A 143 15.34 -0.13 4.48
CA THR A 143 15.11 -0.32 5.92
C THR A 143 14.84 -1.77 6.28
N ALA A 144 14.02 -2.46 5.51
CA ALA A 144 13.64 -3.85 5.76
C ALA A 144 14.78 -4.86 5.43
N GLY A 145 15.77 -4.44 4.62
CA GLY A 145 16.86 -5.31 4.15
C GLY A 145 16.44 -6.29 3.07
N ASN A 146 15.21 -6.79 3.10
CA ASN A 146 14.61 -7.67 2.10
C ASN A 146 13.11 -7.37 1.94
N THR A 147 12.59 -7.43 0.70
CA THR A 147 11.18 -7.18 0.40
C THR A 147 10.68 -8.12 -0.69
N TRP A 148 9.35 -8.28 -0.80
CA TRP A 148 8.74 -9.05 -1.87
C TRP A 148 9.22 -8.62 -3.26
N LEU A 149 9.36 -7.32 -3.48
CA LEU A 149 9.83 -6.78 -4.76
C LEU A 149 11.29 -7.19 -5.02
N GLY A 150 12.14 -7.16 -4.01
CA GLY A 150 13.53 -7.60 -4.08
C GLY A 150 13.68 -9.09 -4.37
N ASP A 151 12.79 -9.93 -3.86
CA ASP A 151 12.85 -11.38 -4.05
C ASP A 151 12.30 -11.83 -5.40
N PHE A 152 11.16 -11.30 -5.80
CA PHE A 152 10.42 -11.81 -6.95
C PHE A 152 10.59 -10.98 -8.22
N GLN A 153 10.96 -9.70 -8.10
CA GLN A 153 11.04 -8.77 -9.23
C GLN A 153 12.28 -7.88 -9.15
N PHE A 154 13.40 -8.50 -8.82
CA PHE A 154 14.67 -7.79 -8.63
C PHE A 154 15.09 -6.95 -9.86
N ASN A 155 14.77 -7.40 -11.08
CA ASN A 155 15.12 -6.68 -12.30
C ASN A 155 14.40 -5.32 -12.39
N ALA A 156 13.11 -5.27 -12.05
CA ALA A 156 12.35 -4.02 -12.09
C ALA A 156 12.94 -2.98 -11.13
N LEU A 157 13.28 -3.40 -9.90
CA LEU A 157 13.87 -2.51 -8.91
C LEU A 157 15.29 -2.07 -9.31
N LEU A 158 16.11 -3.00 -9.81
CA LEU A 158 17.47 -2.70 -10.26
C LEU A 158 17.47 -1.70 -11.43
N TYR A 159 16.67 -1.96 -12.47
CA TYR A 159 16.59 -1.05 -13.62
C TYR A 159 16.04 0.32 -13.24
N GLY A 160 15.06 0.37 -12.34
CA GLY A 160 14.57 1.63 -11.79
C GLY A 160 15.65 2.42 -11.07
N ALA A 161 16.43 1.76 -10.20
CA ALA A 161 17.53 2.40 -9.49
C ALA A 161 18.67 2.84 -10.43
N LEU A 162 18.95 2.07 -11.50
CA LEU A 162 19.95 2.43 -12.51
C LEU A 162 19.54 3.68 -13.31
N VAL A 163 18.26 3.84 -13.66
CA VAL A 163 17.76 5.08 -14.30
C VAL A 163 18.07 6.29 -13.44
N GLU A 164 17.79 6.22 -12.12
CA GLU A 164 18.09 7.31 -11.18
C GLU A 164 19.60 7.53 -11.03
N ALA A 165 20.38 6.45 -10.94
CA ALA A 165 21.83 6.51 -10.80
C ALA A 165 22.52 7.18 -12.00
N TYR A 166 22.15 6.78 -13.23
CA TYR A 166 22.69 7.39 -14.46
C TYR A 166 22.21 8.86 -14.61
N THR A 167 20.99 9.17 -14.21
CA THR A 167 20.51 10.55 -14.18
C THR A 167 21.29 11.40 -13.18
N PHE A 168 21.59 10.88 -11.99
CA PHE A 168 22.41 11.54 -10.98
C PHE A 168 23.84 11.85 -11.49
N MET A 169 24.44 10.87 -12.16
CA MET A 169 25.79 11.04 -12.73
C MET A 169 25.83 11.93 -13.97
N LYS A 170 24.69 12.39 -14.50
CA LYS A 170 24.57 13.04 -15.81
C LYS A 170 25.19 12.19 -16.91
N GLY A 171 24.96 10.87 -16.81
CA GLY A 171 25.51 9.88 -17.72
C GLY A 171 24.89 9.94 -19.12
N ASP A 172 25.28 8.98 -19.96
CA ASP A 172 24.86 8.89 -21.36
C ASP A 172 23.31 8.73 -21.45
N GLU A 173 22.69 9.58 -22.26
CA GLU A 173 21.24 9.55 -22.50
C GLU A 173 20.77 8.20 -23.08
N ASP A 174 21.59 7.53 -23.87
CA ASP A 174 21.21 6.26 -24.48
C ASP A 174 21.16 5.14 -23.42
N MET A 175 22.04 5.18 -22.42
CA MET A 175 21.99 4.27 -21.26
C MET A 175 20.75 4.53 -20.40
N ILE A 176 20.40 5.79 -20.16
CA ILE A 176 19.18 6.15 -19.42
C ILE A 176 17.94 5.64 -20.18
N LYS A 177 17.86 5.84 -21.50
CA LYS A 177 16.74 5.34 -22.33
C LYS A 177 16.66 3.82 -22.32
N GLN A 178 17.81 3.14 -22.40
CA GLN A 178 17.86 1.68 -22.35
C GLN A 178 17.31 1.13 -21.03
N TYR A 179 17.79 1.63 -19.88
CA TYR A 179 17.28 1.16 -18.59
C TYR A 179 15.82 1.57 -18.35
N ALA A 180 15.39 2.73 -18.85
CA ALA A 180 13.98 3.13 -18.79
C ALA A 180 13.08 2.18 -19.60
N SER A 181 13.52 1.72 -20.79
CA SER A 181 12.83 0.71 -21.58
C SER A 181 12.75 -0.62 -20.84
N LEU A 182 13.86 -1.11 -20.30
CA LEU A 182 13.90 -2.36 -19.51
C LEU A 182 13.00 -2.29 -18.27
N LEU A 183 12.97 -1.14 -17.58
CA LEU A 183 12.05 -0.90 -16.48
C LEU A 183 10.60 -0.97 -16.94
N SER A 184 10.27 -0.32 -18.06
CA SER A 184 8.91 -0.32 -18.63
C SER A 184 8.44 -1.75 -18.95
N ASP A 185 9.30 -2.57 -19.55
CA ASP A 185 9.01 -3.97 -19.85
C ASP A 185 8.82 -4.81 -18.60
N ALA A 186 9.67 -4.62 -17.58
CA ALA A 186 9.55 -5.31 -16.30
C ALA A 186 8.25 -4.92 -15.56
N VAL A 187 7.88 -3.63 -15.57
CA VAL A 187 6.62 -3.15 -15.00
C VAL A 187 5.41 -3.67 -15.76
N ALA A 188 5.49 -3.79 -17.09
CA ALA A 188 4.43 -4.38 -17.91
C ALA A 188 4.20 -5.86 -17.54
N GLN A 189 5.27 -6.64 -17.35
CA GLN A 189 5.18 -8.03 -16.89
C GLN A 189 4.53 -8.13 -15.50
N LEU A 190 4.91 -7.24 -14.59
CA LEU A 190 4.31 -7.13 -13.25
C LEU A 190 2.80 -6.87 -13.32
N LYS A 191 2.36 -5.95 -14.19
CA LYS A 191 0.92 -5.67 -14.39
C LYS A 191 0.17 -6.91 -14.88
N GLN A 192 0.71 -7.62 -15.85
CA GLN A 192 0.11 -8.87 -16.33
C GLN A 192 -0.04 -9.91 -15.21
N TYR A 193 0.99 -10.08 -14.39
CA TYR A 193 0.95 -11.01 -13.25
C TYR A 193 -0.16 -10.65 -12.27
N THR A 194 -0.30 -9.38 -11.90
CA THR A 194 -1.34 -8.93 -10.96
C THR A 194 -2.75 -8.98 -11.55
N GLU A 195 -2.93 -8.77 -12.85
CA GLU A 195 -4.23 -8.90 -13.52
C GLU A 195 -4.71 -10.35 -13.60
N ILE A 196 -3.81 -11.31 -13.79
CA ILE A 196 -4.15 -12.74 -13.78
C ILE A 196 -4.66 -13.15 -12.40
N ASP A 197 -4.04 -12.68 -11.34
CA ASP A 197 -4.45 -12.99 -9.96
C ASP A 197 -5.85 -12.42 -9.64
N VAL A 198 -6.12 -11.18 -10.05
CA VAL A 198 -7.45 -10.54 -9.90
C VAL A 198 -8.52 -11.31 -10.70
N ARG A 199 -8.24 -11.72 -11.93
CA ARG A 199 -9.20 -12.48 -12.75
C ARG A 199 -9.50 -13.85 -12.15
N SER A 200 -8.49 -14.55 -11.63
CA SER A 200 -8.68 -15.84 -10.97
C SER A 200 -9.53 -15.71 -9.71
N SER A 201 -9.39 -14.62 -8.97
CA SER A 201 -10.17 -14.30 -7.78
C SER A 201 -11.65 -14.01 -8.13
N THR A 202 -11.91 -13.27 -9.20
CA THR A 202 -13.28 -12.92 -9.64
C THR A 202 -14.10 -14.15 -10.06
N TYR A 203 -13.47 -15.17 -10.62
CA TYR A 203 -14.15 -16.43 -10.99
C TYR A 203 -14.59 -17.29 -9.79
N ARG A 204 -13.98 -17.10 -8.62
CA ARG A 204 -14.32 -17.83 -7.38
C ARG A 204 -15.55 -17.28 -6.67
N HIS A 205 -16.05 -16.12 -7.04
CA HIS A 205 -17.24 -15.50 -6.44
C HIS A 205 -18.57 -15.92 -7.10
N ALA A 206 -18.53 -16.82 -8.09
CA ALA A 206 -19.75 -17.40 -8.66
C ALA A 206 -20.32 -18.46 -7.71
N LYS A 207 -21.18 -18.04 -6.81
CA LYS A 207 -21.99 -18.83 -5.88
C LYS A 207 -21.31 -19.20 -4.55
N ALA A 208 -21.79 -18.59 -3.45
CA ALA A 208 -21.57 -19.13 -2.12
C ALA A 208 -22.25 -20.51 -2.03
N PRO A 209 -21.62 -21.53 -1.42
CA PRO A 209 -22.30 -22.79 -1.13
C PRO A 209 -23.50 -22.52 -0.21
N GLU A 210 -24.65 -23.11 -0.52
CA GLU A 210 -25.84 -23.13 0.31
C GLU A 210 -25.57 -23.87 1.62
#